data_172d8d49ba2e4e718a09a7036cc90f4f
#
_entry.id   172d8d49ba2e4e718a09a7036cc90f4f
#
_cell.length_a   1.000
_cell.length_b   1.000
_cell.length_c   1.000
_cell.angle_alpha   90.00
_cell.angle_beta   90.00
_cell.angle_gamma   90.00
#
_symmetry.space_group_name_H-M   'P 1'
#
loop_
_entity.id
_entity.type
_entity.pdbx_description
1 polymer ?
#
loop_
_entity_poly.entity_id
_entity_poly.type
_entity_poly.pdbx_seq_one_letter_code
_entity_poly.pdbx_strand_id
1 'polypeptide(L)'
;MFDWLFKRAEKEESLLEIITSTTQQLQLYEFAKEKAIGMIADAIAKSEIVVQRRDKKGTRRAKDDVYWRLNVRPNANETGTDFRRAAIHKLLTNKEALICRVGEQYFLADSWTLND
;
A
#
# COMPACT_ATOMS: atom_id res chain seq x y z
N MET A 1 35.90 45.17 -9.31
CA MET A 1 34.84 45.90 -8.59
C MET A 1 33.56 45.14 -8.44
N PHE A 2 33.19 44.29 -9.41
CA PHE A 2 31.94 43.50 -9.35
C PHE A 2 32.19 42.01 -9.10
N ASP A 3 33.37 41.58 -8.76
CA ASP A 3 33.74 40.19 -8.58
C ASP A 3 32.91 39.50 -7.48
N TRP A 4 32.62 40.23 -6.40
CA TRP A 4 31.79 39.71 -5.30
C TRP A 4 30.36 39.44 -5.75
N LEU A 5 29.82 40.24 -6.69
CA LEU A 5 28.50 40.07 -7.23
C LEU A 5 28.43 38.82 -8.10
N PHE A 6 29.41 38.60 -8.96
CA PHE A 6 29.52 37.40 -9.78
C PHE A 6 29.67 36.13 -8.95
N LYS A 7 30.48 36.18 -7.91
CA LYS A 7 30.67 35.07 -6.98
C LYS A 7 29.37 34.73 -6.25
N ARG A 8 28.60 35.74 -5.87
CA ARG A 8 27.32 35.55 -5.23
C ARG A 8 26.29 34.91 -6.19
N ALA A 9 26.27 35.36 -7.43
CA ALA A 9 25.38 34.80 -8.44
C ALA A 9 25.73 33.34 -8.74
N GLU A 10 27.02 33.01 -8.87
CA GLU A 10 27.47 31.63 -9.05
C GLU A 10 27.04 30.74 -7.89
N LYS A 11 27.15 31.23 -6.66
CA LYS A 11 26.79 30.49 -5.44
C LYS A 11 25.26 30.23 -5.40
N GLU A 12 24.45 31.21 -5.77
CA GLU A 12 23.00 31.07 -5.81
C GLU A 12 22.58 30.06 -6.89
N GLU A 13 23.19 30.11 -8.07
CA GLU A 13 22.94 29.15 -9.14
C GLU A 13 23.32 27.75 -8.73
N SER A 14 24.46 27.58 -8.06
CA SER A 14 24.91 26.30 -7.54
C SER A 14 23.94 25.72 -6.50
N LEU A 15 23.37 26.57 -5.62
CA LEU A 15 22.38 26.16 -4.64
C LEU A 15 21.08 25.72 -5.32
N LEU A 16 20.65 26.43 -6.37
CA LEU A 16 19.47 26.06 -7.15
C LEU A 16 19.66 24.70 -7.83
N GLU A 17 20.84 24.44 -8.38
CA GLU A 17 21.17 23.15 -8.98
C GLU A 17 21.10 22.02 -7.96
N ILE A 18 21.62 22.22 -6.76
CA ILE A 18 21.59 21.25 -5.67
C ILE A 18 20.14 20.96 -5.26
N ILE A 19 19.33 21.99 -5.08
CA ILE A 19 17.93 21.86 -4.70
C ILE A 19 17.14 21.11 -5.77
N THR A 20 17.33 21.47 -7.05
CA THR A 20 16.67 20.81 -8.16
C THR A 20 17.05 19.33 -8.25
N SER A 21 18.33 19.03 -8.12
CA SER A 21 18.84 17.66 -8.14
C SER A 21 18.26 16.83 -6.98
N THR A 22 18.21 17.41 -5.78
CA THR A 22 17.62 16.74 -4.60
C THR A 22 16.13 16.45 -4.82
N THR A 23 15.38 17.43 -5.38
CA THR A 23 13.98 17.27 -5.67
C THR A 23 13.75 16.15 -6.69
N GLN A 24 14.58 16.11 -7.75
CA GLN A 24 14.50 15.03 -8.75
C GLN A 24 14.79 13.66 -8.15
N GLN A 25 15.77 13.57 -7.24
CA GLN A 25 16.09 12.33 -6.54
C GLN A 25 14.93 11.86 -5.67
N LEU A 26 14.29 12.79 -4.95
CA LEU A 26 13.11 12.48 -4.12
C LEU A 26 11.94 11.98 -4.98
N GLN A 27 11.69 12.62 -6.12
CA GLN A 27 10.64 12.19 -7.04
C GLN A 27 10.92 10.80 -7.60
N LEU A 28 12.17 10.53 -7.95
CA LEU A 28 12.58 9.21 -8.43
C LEU A 28 12.41 8.14 -7.34
N TYR A 29 12.78 8.47 -6.11
CA TYR A 29 12.60 7.58 -4.96
C TYR A 29 11.12 7.24 -4.74
N GLU A 30 10.25 8.26 -4.75
CA GLU A 30 8.81 8.06 -4.58
C GLU A 30 8.23 7.21 -5.72
N PHE A 31 8.64 7.46 -6.94
CA PHE A 31 8.22 6.66 -8.10
C PHE A 31 8.64 5.19 -7.95
N ALA A 32 9.89 4.96 -7.58
CA ALA A 32 10.42 3.60 -7.39
C ALA A 32 9.71 2.88 -6.25
N LYS A 33 9.41 3.59 -5.16
CA LYS A 33 8.68 3.05 -4.02
C LYS A 33 7.26 2.63 -4.42
N GLU A 34 6.53 3.49 -5.11
CA GLU A 34 5.17 3.17 -5.59
C GLU A 34 5.18 1.98 -6.54
N LYS A 35 6.16 1.92 -7.43
CA LYS A 35 6.31 0.80 -8.35
C LYS A 35 6.57 -0.51 -7.60
N ALA A 36 7.46 -0.48 -6.61
CA ALA A 36 7.77 -1.65 -5.79
C ALA A 36 6.55 -2.13 -5.00
N ILE A 37 5.81 -1.21 -4.39
CA ILE A 37 4.58 -1.52 -3.65
C ILE A 37 3.55 -2.17 -4.59
N GLY A 38 3.36 -1.62 -5.78
CA GLY A 38 2.46 -2.18 -6.78
C GLY A 38 2.82 -3.59 -7.19
N MET A 39 4.10 -3.86 -7.42
CA MET A 39 4.59 -5.19 -7.77
C MET A 39 4.36 -6.21 -6.65
N ILE A 40 4.63 -5.82 -5.41
CA ILE A 40 4.41 -6.69 -4.25
C ILE A 40 2.92 -6.96 -4.07
N ALA A 41 2.09 -5.92 -4.16
CA ALA A 41 0.64 -6.05 -4.03
C ALA A 41 0.06 -6.95 -5.13
N ASP A 42 0.51 -6.82 -6.37
CA ASP A 42 0.09 -7.67 -7.48
C ASP A 42 0.47 -9.13 -7.26
N ALA A 43 1.69 -9.37 -6.78
CA ALA A 43 2.17 -10.73 -6.52
C ALA A 43 1.34 -11.40 -5.41
N ILE A 44 1.08 -10.69 -4.31
CA ILE A 44 0.29 -11.21 -3.20
C ILE A 44 -1.19 -11.37 -3.59
N ALA A 45 -1.72 -10.48 -4.42
CA ALA A 45 -3.10 -10.54 -4.89
C ALA A 45 -3.41 -11.81 -5.68
N LYS A 46 -2.40 -12.43 -6.30
CA LYS A 46 -2.53 -13.69 -7.01
C LYS A 46 -2.54 -14.90 -6.07
N SER A 47 -2.22 -14.72 -4.81
CA SER A 47 -2.20 -15.78 -3.81
C SER A 47 -3.57 -15.89 -3.15
N GLU A 48 -3.92 -17.08 -2.69
CA GLU A 48 -5.19 -17.26 -1.97
C GLU A 48 -5.04 -16.92 -0.49
N ILE A 49 -6.13 -16.44 0.11
CA ILE A 49 -6.24 -16.28 1.55
C ILE A 49 -6.67 -17.62 2.12
N VAL A 50 -5.87 -18.16 3.02
CA VAL A 50 -6.15 -19.46 3.64
C VAL A 50 -6.94 -19.22 4.93
N VAL A 51 -8.08 -19.92 5.05
CA VAL A 51 -8.88 -19.91 6.26
C VAL A 51 -8.60 -21.22 7.01
N GLN A 52 -8.21 -21.09 8.27
CA GLN A 52 -7.90 -22.23 9.11
C GLN A 52 -8.87 -22.26 10.29
N ARG A 53 -9.38 -23.44 10.59
CA ARG A 53 -10.17 -23.67 11.80
C ARG A 53 -9.36 -24.47 12.79
N ARG A 54 -9.31 -23.98 14.01
CA ARG A 54 -8.62 -24.63 15.10
C ARG A 54 -9.64 -25.24 16.06
N ASP A 55 -9.55 -26.52 16.29
CA ASP A 55 -10.36 -27.24 17.26
C ASP A 55 -9.50 -28.09 18.17
N LYS A 56 -10.13 -28.91 19.03
CA LYS A 56 -9.40 -29.77 19.98
C LYS A 56 -8.52 -30.82 19.27
N LYS A 57 -8.79 -31.12 18.00
CA LYS A 57 -8.05 -32.10 17.21
C LYS A 57 -6.91 -31.51 16.40
N GLY A 58 -6.76 -30.20 16.39
CA GLY A 58 -5.72 -29.50 15.67
C GLY A 58 -6.26 -28.42 14.74
N THR A 59 -5.41 -27.98 13.81
CA THR A 59 -5.72 -26.92 12.85
C THR A 59 -5.93 -27.53 11.46
N ARG A 60 -6.98 -27.14 10.78
CA ARG A 60 -7.29 -27.60 9.42
C ARG A 60 -7.68 -26.44 8.53
N ARG A 61 -7.45 -26.58 7.22
CA ARG A 61 -7.93 -25.63 6.24
C ARG A 61 -9.43 -25.81 6.04
N ALA A 62 -10.14 -24.68 5.94
CA ALA A 62 -11.58 -24.68 5.70
C ALA A 62 -11.89 -23.84 4.47
N LYS A 63 -12.70 -24.38 3.58
CA LYS A 63 -13.24 -23.64 2.41
C LYS A 63 -14.70 -23.35 2.67
N ASP A 64 -14.94 -22.50 3.67
CA ASP A 64 -16.27 -22.06 4.07
C ASP A 64 -16.68 -20.76 3.38
N ASP A 65 -17.77 -20.14 3.81
CA ASP A 65 -18.26 -18.88 3.25
C ASP A 65 -17.23 -17.76 3.36
N VAL A 66 -16.48 -17.71 4.47
CA VAL A 66 -15.44 -16.70 4.67
C VAL A 66 -14.34 -16.85 3.62
N TYR A 67 -13.92 -18.11 3.37
CA TYR A 67 -12.93 -18.40 2.35
C TYR A 67 -13.37 -17.92 0.97
N TRP A 68 -14.58 -18.27 0.57
CA TRP A 68 -15.10 -17.91 -0.75
C TRP A 68 -15.30 -16.42 -0.90
N ARG A 69 -15.77 -15.74 0.15
CA ARG A 69 -15.94 -14.29 0.12
C ARG A 69 -14.61 -13.56 -0.01
N LEU A 70 -13.62 -13.92 0.80
CA LEU A 70 -12.31 -13.26 0.76
C LEU A 70 -11.55 -13.53 -0.54
N ASN A 71 -11.71 -14.70 -1.14
CA ASN A 71 -10.94 -15.09 -2.32
C ASN A 71 -11.63 -14.80 -3.64
N VAL A 72 -12.95 -14.83 -3.69
CA VAL A 72 -13.71 -14.71 -4.94
C VAL A 72 -14.47 -13.39 -5.01
N ARG A 73 -15.30 -13.11 -4.03
CA ARG A 73 -16.18 -11.94 -4.06
C ARG A 73 -16.43 -11.39 -2.66
N PRO A 74 -15.56 -10.52 -2.15
CA PRO A 74 -15.72 -9.97 -0.79
C PRO A 74 -16.95 -9.07 -0.66
N ASN A 75 -17.29 -8.34 -1.73
CA ASN A 75 -18.46 -7.46 -1.77
C ASN A 75 -18.97 -7.33 -3.20
N ALA A 76 -20.07 -6.58 -3.39
CA ALA A 76 -20.70 -6.44 -4.69
C ALA A 76 -19.85 -5.70 -5.72
N ASN A 77 -18.88 -4.89 -5.27
CA ASN A 77 -18.12 -3.98 -6.12
C ASN A 77 -16.73 -4.48 -6.49
N GLU A 78 -16.20 -5.48 -5.78
CA GLU A 78 -14.81 -5.92 -5.93
C GLU A 78 -14.69 -7.42 -6.08
N THR A 79 -13.73 -7.85 -6.88
CA THR A 79 -13.29 -9.25 -6.92
C THR A 79 -12.33 -9.52 -5.77
N GLY A 80 -12.11 -10.78 -5.44
CA GLY A 80 -11.14 -11.16 -4.41
C GLY A 80 -9.73 -10.67 -4.73
N THR A 81 -9.33 -10.74 -6.00
CA THR A 81 -8.01 -10.27 -6.43
C THR A 81 -7.85 -8.77 -6.22
N ASP A 82 -8.84 -7.99 -6.64
CA ASP A 82 -8.80 -6.52 -6.48
C ASP A 82 -8.81 -6.11 -5.00
N PHE A 83 -9.61 -6.80 -4.20
CA PHE A 83 -9.68 -6.57 -2.76
C PHE A 83 -8.33 -6.84 -2.08
N ARG A 84 -7.70 -7.97 -2.38
CA ARG A 84 -6.38 -8.31 -1.82
C ARG A 84 -5.32 -7.32 -2.25
N ARG A 85 -5.32 -6.93 -3.52
CA ARG A 85 -4.37 -5.93 -4.05
C ARG A 85 -4.51 -4.60 -3.29
N ALA A 86 -5.73 -4.12 -3.14
CA ALA A 86 -6.01 -2.87 -2.42
C ALA A 86 -5.61 -2.95 -0.95
N ALA A 87 -5.90 -4.07 -0.28
CA ALA A 87 -5.56 -4.28 1.12
C ALA A 87 -4.04 -4.27 1.34
N ILE A 88 -3.30 -4.98 0.49
CA ILE A 88 -1.84 -5.05 0.61
C ILE A 88 -1.20 -3.70 0.24
N HIS A 89 -1.69 -3.04 -0.79
CA HIS A 89 -1.22 -1.71 -1.17
C HIS A 89 -1.38 -0.73 0.00
N LYS A 90 -2.53 -0.75 0.65
CA LYS A 90 -2.80 0.11 1.80
C LYS A 90 -1.91 -0.24 2.99
N LEU A 91 -1.71 -1.53 3.26
CA LEU A 91 -0.84 -2.00 4.33
C LEU A 91 0.60 -1.53 4.12
N LEU A 92 1.12 -1.62 2.92
CA LEU A 92 2.50 -1.21 2.60
C LEU A 92 2.66 0.31 2.56
N THR A 93 1.63 1.04 2.15
CA THR A 93 1.66 2.51 2.08
C THR A 93 1.48 3.15 3.45
N ASN A 94 0.47 2.71 4.20
CA ASN A 94 0.06 3.32 5.46
C ASN A 94 0.52 2.53 6.69
N LYS A 95 1.18 1.39 6.49
CA LYS A 95 1.64 0.47 7.53
C LYS A 95 0.52 -0.25 8.28
N GLU A 96 -0.71 0.01 7.89
CA GLU A 96 -1.87 -0.66 8.47
C GLU A 96 -3.04 -0.64 7.48
N ALA A 97 -3.89 -1.65 7.59
CA ALA A 97 -5.11 -1.74 6.81
C ALA A 97 -6.18 -2.39 7.67
N LEU A 98 -7.40 -1.89 7.61
CA LEU A 98 -8.52 -2.42 8.36
C LEU A 98 -9.55 -2.99 7.40
N ILE A 99 -9.89 -4.25 7.61
CA ILE A 99 -10.95 -4.93 6.86
C ILE A 99 -12.17 -4.99 7.76
N CYS A 100 -13.29 -4.44 7.28
CA CYS A 100 -14.55 -4.42 8.00
C CYS A 100 -15.53 -5.41 7.41
N ARG A 101 -16.29 -6.07 8.26
CA ARG A 101 -17.38 -6.94 7.85
C ARG A 101 -18.72 -6.22 8.09
N VAL A 102 -19.51 -6.12 7.04
CA VAL A 102 -20.88 -5.57 7.13
C VAL A 102 -21.83 -6.63 6.58
N GLY A 103 -22.61 -7.25 7.47
CA GLY A 103 -23.41 -8.39 7.10
C GLY A 103 -22.51 -9.55 6.66
N GLU A 104 -22.62 -9.97 5.41
CA GLU A 104 -21.82 -11.02 4.82
C GLU A 104 -20.73 -10.50 3.87
N GLN A 105 -20.57 -9.18 3.80
CA GLN A 105 -19.62 -8.55 2.89
C GLN A 105 -18.41 -7.99 3.65
N TYR A 106 -17.27 -7.98 2.98
CA TYR A 106 -16.02 -7.46 3.51
C TYR A 106 -15.59 -6.23 2.73
N PHE A 107 -15.19 -5.19 3.43
CA PHE A 107 -14.76 -3.92 2.86
C PHE A 107 -13.43 -3.49 3.47
N LEU A 108 -12.62 -2.82 2.67
CA LEU A 108 -11.43 -2.17 3.15
C LEU A 108 -11.82 -0.77 3.61
N ALA A 109 -11.52 -0.43 4.86
CA ALA A 109 -11.82 0.89 5.40
C ALA A 109 -10.85 1.94 4.85
N ASP A 110 -11.39 3.10 4.41
CA ASP A 110 -10.57 4.22 3.93
C ASP A 110 -9.92 4.97 5.10
N SER A 111 -10.68 5.16 6.17
CA SER A 111 -10.19 5.78 7.40
C SER A 111 -10.91 5.18 8.60
N TRP A 112 -10.21 5.14 9.73
CA TRP A 112 -10.78 4.58 10.95
C TRP A 112 -10.05 5.12 12.17
N THR A 113 -10.74 5.09 13.31
CA THR A 113 -10.15 5.43 14.60
C THR A 113 -10.54 4.36 15.61
N LEU A 114 -9.63 4.10 16.54
CA LEU A 114 -9.91 3.19 17.65
C LEU A 114 -10.57 4.00 18.79
N ASN A 115 -11.71 3.53 19.25
CA ASN A 115 -12.38 4.10 20.41
C ASN A 115 -12.03 3.24 21.62
N ASP A 116 -11.51 3.89 22.65
CA ASP A 116 -11.21 3.24 23.92
C ASP A 116 -12.45 3.01 24.78
#